data_c9a8845e32c83a84f16c6cc7ba9847bc
#
_entry.id   c9a8845e32c83a84f16c6cc7ba9847bc
#
_cell.length_a   1.000
_cell.length_b   1.000
_cell.length_c   1.000
_cell.angle_alpha   90.00
_cell.angle_beta   90.00
_cell.angle_gamma   90.00
#
_symmetry.space_group_name_H-M   'P 1'
#
loop_
_entity.id
_entity.type
_entity.pdbx_description
1 polymer ?
#
loop_
_entity_poly.entity_id
_entity_poly.type
_entity_poly.pdbx_seq_one_letter_code
_entity_poly.pdbx_strand_id
1 'polypeptide(L)'
;MARQKKRIMHIIIGLAALIVSALAAVLVVLPPDGGRLPPCKVPGGLSERTFVEAEGGKLSLVLLSQNTDNPVLIVCGGGPGIPQYLLEYLYPSALPEEFTVCYWNYRGTGPAYSKADKAEDMTTAQYMKDAAAVTDYLRKRFSCEKIYIMGHSFGTYIALKTVQAFPEKYKAYIAMSQIVNSRKSELLAFDYMKNQYEKTGNSKMVKQFEKYDMLNSENDFDSYCKSSLRDKAMHELGIGTTRNMRSVITGIFFPSLKCKAFTQKERINLWKGKFASANYPVSKDTHAFDAERSIPEIEIPIYFIIGEHDFTCCASLQKEYFSLIKTPQKRIYLFENSAHSPLYEEHDEARHALLEIKTLTNSAAD
;
A
#
# COMPACT_ATOMS: atom_id res chain seq x y z
N MET A 1 54.77 4.91 -26.07
CA MET A 1 54.25 3.65 -25.52
C MET A 1 54.12 3.65 -23.96
N ALA A 2 55.18 3.95 -23.20
CA ALA A 2 55.14 3.90 -21.72
C ALA A 2 54.10 4.87 -21.09
N ARG A 3 53.99 6.11 -21.57
CA ARG A 3 52.99 7.09 -21.09
C ARG A 3 51.53 6.63 -21.33
N GLN A 4 51.28 5.99 -22.43
CA GLN A 4 49.95 5.47 -22.79
C GLN A 4 49.55 4.25 -21.92
N LYS A 5 50.50 3.32 -21.67
CA LYS A 5 50.31 2.22 -20.73
C LYS A 5 50.02 2.70 -19.30
N LYS A 6 50.74 3.74 -18.85
CA LYS A 6 50.53 4.31 -17.52
C LYS A 6 49.14 4.97 -17.39
N ARG A 7 48.64 5.64 -18.45
CA ARG A 7 47.32 6.25 -18.49
C ARG A 7 46.20 5.21 -18.48
N ILE A 8 46.36 4.13 -19.25
CA ILE A 8 45.38 2.99 -19.27
C ILE A 8 45.35 2.33 -17.89
N MET A 9 46.53 2.13 -17.24
CA MET A 9 46.58 1.54 -15.90
C MET A 9 45.85 2.40 -14.85
N HIS A 10 45.98 3.74 -14.88
CA HIS A 10 45.25 4.63 -13.96
C HIS A 10 43.71 4.58 -14.20
N ILE A 11 43.27 4.47 -15.48
CA ILE A 11 41.86 4.32 -15.80
C ILE A 11 41.32 2.99 -15.25
N ILE A 12 42.05 1.88 -15.41
CA ILE A 12 41.66 0.57 -14.89
C ILE A 12 41.57 0.58 -13.35
N ILE A 13 42.56 1.18 -12.68
CA ILE A 13 42.58 1.32 -11.20
C ILE A 13 41.37 2.18 -10.75
N GLY A 14 41.12 3.30 -11.42
CA GLY A 14 39.95 4.16 -11.13
C GLY A 14 38.62 3.44 -11.28
N LEU A 15 38.43 2.67 -12.38
CA LEU A 15 37.25 1.85 -12.60
C LEU A 15 37.11 0.74 -11.55
N ALA A 16 38.21 0.05 -11.20
CA ALA A 16 38.20 -0.97 -10.16
C ALA A 16 37.82 -0.38 -8.78
N ALA A 17 38.40 0.77 -8.42
CA ALA A 17 38.02 1.47 -7.18
C ALA A 17 36.56 1.89 -7.15
N LEU A 18 36.02 2.35 -8.27
CA LEU A 18 34.61 2.74 -8.40
C LEU A 18 33.67 1.53 -8.28
N ILE A 19 34.05 0.38 -8.86
CA ILE A 19 33.32 -0.89 -8.72
C ILE A 19 33.37 -1.38 -7.28
N VAL A 20 34.52 -1.37 -6.63
CA VAL A 20 34.65 -1.77 -5.21
C VAL A 20 33.84 -0.86 -4.31
N SER A 21 33.86 0.44 -4.54
CA SER A 21 33.05 1.42 -3.77
C SER A 21 31.55 1.20 -4.00
N ALA A 22 31.14 0.91 -5.23
CA ALA A 22 29.75 0.58 -5.55
C ALA A 22 29.31 -0.74 -4.88
N LEU A 23 30.16 -1.78 -4.91
CA LEU A 23 29.91 -3.05 -4.22
C LEU A 23 29.84 -2.88 -2.70
N ALA A 24 30.73 -2.09 -2.11
CA ALA A 24 30.70 -1.78 -0.68
C ALA A 24 29.42 -1.01 -0.30
N ALA A 25 29.01 -0.04 -1.11
CA ALA A 25 27.74 0.68 -0.92
C ALA A 25 26.53 -0.26 -1.01
N VAL A 26 26.54 -1.19 -1.97
CA VAL A 26 25.49 -2.22 -2.10
C VAL A 26 25.45 -3.12 -0.86
N LEU A 27 26.57 -3.56 -0.32
CA LEU A 27 26.63 -4.40 0.89
C LEU A 27 26.15 -3.64 2.14
N VAL A 28 26.41 -2.34 2.24
CA VAL A 28 25.90 -1.50 3.34
C VAL A 28 24.40 -1.27 3.23
N VAL A 29 23.89 -1.08 2.01
CA VAL A 29 22.48 -0.79 1.74
C VAL A 29 21.64 -2.08 1.71
N LEU A 30 22.23 -3.20 1.28
CA LEU A 30 21.60 -4.53 1.20
C LEU A 30 22.33 -5.51 2.12
N PRO A 31 22.15 -5.43 3.44
CA PRO A 31 22.80 -6.38 4.34
C PRO A 31 22.43 -7.82 3.97
N PRO A 32 23.39 -8.77 4.06
CA PRO A 32 23.17 -10.17 3.64
C PRO A 32 22.17 -10.92 4.52
N ASP A 33 22.02 -10.49 5.78
CA ASP A 33 21.07 -11.07 6.72
C ASP A 33 19.62 -10.66 6.42
N GLY A 34 18.68 -11.56 6.69
CA GLY A 34 17.25 -11.26 6.52
C GLY A 34 16.39 -12.50 6.31
N GLY A 35 15.12 -12.27 6.05
CA GLY A 35 14.12 -13.32 5.88
C GLY A 35 13.51 -13.82 7.20
N ARG A 36 13.79 -13.14 8.32
CA ARG A 36 13.24 -13.45 9.64
C ARG A 36 12.41 -12.29 10.16
N LEU A 37 11.20 -12.58 10.58
CA LEU A 37 10.37 -11.61 11.29
C LEU A 37 10.94 -11.33 12.68
N PRO A 38 10.79 -10.12 13.22
CA PRO A 38 10.96 -9.88 14.64
C PRO A 38 10.03 -10.83 15.43
N PRO A 39 10.51 -11.47 16.49
CA PRO A 39 9.65 -12.29 17.32
C PRO A 39 8.58 -11.43 18.00
N CYS A 40 7.38 -11.99 18.20
CA CYS A 40 6.38 -11.32 19.03
C CYS A 40 6.92 -11.20 20.46
N LYS A 41 6.82 -10.00 21.04
CA LYS A 41 7.31 -9.73 22.40
C LYS A 41 6.30 -10.14 23.47
N VAL A 42 5.04 -10.36 23.10
CA VAL A 42 3.97 -10.72 24.00
C VAL A 42 3.89 -12.27 24.08
N PRO A 43 3.88 -12.88 25.27
CA PRO A 43 3.66 -14.32 25.41
C PRO A 43 2.33 -14.74 24.79
N GLY A 44 2.35 -15.80 23.97
CA GLY A 44 1.16 -16.27 23.25
C GLY A 44 0.83 -15.49 21.98
N GLY A 45 1.60 -14.43 21.66
CA GLY A 45 1.45 -13.71 20.41
C GLY A 45 2.03 -14.45 19.22
N LEU A 46 1.70 -13.96 18.02
CA LEU A 46 2.06 -14.57 16.74
C LEU A 46 2.96 -13.63 15.92
N SER A 47 4.05 -14.16 15.38
CA SER A 47 4.89 -13.51 14.37
C SER A 47 5.43 -14.58 13.43
N GLU A 48 4.79 -14.76 12.28
CA GLU A 48 5.03 -15.89 11.39
C GLU A 48 4.99 -15.48 9.92
N ARG A 49 5.85 -16.09 9.11
CA ARG A 49 5.73 -16.11 7.64
C ARG A 49 5.22 -17.48 7.22
N THR A 50 4.23 -17.50 6.35
CA THR A 50 3.67 -18.73 5.80
C THR A 50 3.27 -18.54 4.34
N PHE A 51 2.85 -19.63 3.70
CA PHE A 51 2.41 -19.65 2.31
C PHE A 51 1.09 -20.40 2.21
N VAL A 52 0.26 -19.96 1.29
CA VAL A 52 -0.99 -20.63 0.91
C VAL A 52 -0.92 -21.04 -0.53
N GLU A 53 -1.26 -22.30 -0.82
CA GLU A 53 -1.44 -22.77 -2.19
C GLU A 53 -2.74 -22.16 -2.74
N ALA A 54 -2.64 -21.53 -3.90
CA ALA A 54 -3.77 -20.96 -4.62
C ALA A 54 -3.66 -21.33 -6.10
N GLU A 55 -4.74 -21.14 -6.85
CA GLU A 55 -4.73 -21.34 -8.30
C GLU A 55 -3.60 -20.51 -8.93
N GLY A 56 -2.68 -21.17 -9.63
CA GLY A 56 -1.54 -20.52 -10.30
C GLY A 56 -0.33 -20.21 -9.40
N GLY A 57 -0.25 -20.71 -8.15
CA GLY A 57 0.96 -20.62 -7.33
C GLY A 57 0.77 -20.39 -5.84
N LYS A 58 1.89 -20.11 -5.18
CA LYS A 58 1.93 -19.87 -3.73
C LYS A 58 1.79 -18.39 -3.40
N LEU A 59 0.92 -18.08 -2.46
CA LEU A 59 0.74 -16.73 -1.91
C LEU A 59 1.54 -16.60 -0.60
N SER A 60 2.33 -15.54 -0.49
CA SER A 60 3.14 -15.27 0.70
C SER A 60 2.36 -14.44 1.70
N LEU A 61 2.35 -14.87 2.96
CA LEU A 61 1.65 -14.23 4.07
C LEU A 61 2.60 -13.90 5.20
N VAL A 62 2.33 -12.78 5.87
CA VAL A 62 2.90 -12.46 7.19
C VAL A 62 1.76 -12.35 8.19
N LEU A 63 1.82 -13.13 9.25
CA LEU A 63 0.83 -13.14 10.33
C LEU A 63 1.41 -12.49 11.57
N LEU A 64 0.74 -11.50 12.11
CA LEU A 64 1.10 -10.82 13.35
C LEU A 64 -0.10 -10.75 14.29
N SER A 65 0.12 -10.98 15.59
CA SER A 65 -0.87 -10.76 16.63
C SER A 65 -0.20 -10.62 17.98
N GLN A 66 -0.67 -9.75 18.83
CA GLN A 66 -0.30 -9.72 20.25
C GLN A 66 -1.15 -10.71 21.07
N ASN A 67 -2.37 -11.03 20.59
CA ASN A 67 -3.25 -12.05 21.20
C ASN A 67 -3.97 -12.81 20.09
N THR A 68 -3.73 -14.13 19.98
CA THR A 68 -4.32 -14.98 18.95
C THR A 68 -5.83 -15.20 19.10
N ASP A 69 -6.43 -14.81 20.23
CA ASP A 69 -7.88 -14.81 20.44
C ASP A 69 -8.55 -13.58 19.79
N ASN A 70 -7.77 -12.59 19.37
CA ASN A 70 -8.28 -11.44 18.63
C ASN A 70 -8.91 -11.88 17.29
N PRO A 71 -9.96 -11.14 16.82
CA PRO A 71 -10.57 -11.45 15.53
C PRO A 71 -9.55 -11.37 14.39
N VAL A 72 -9.74 -12.21 13.38
CA VAL A 72 -8.82 -12.32 12.25
C VAL A 72 -9.12 -11.22 11.23
N LEU A 73 -8.07 -10.59 10.73
CA LEU A 73 -8.10 -9.54 9.73
C LEU A 73 -7.15 -9.86 8.56
N ILE A 74 -7.67 -9.93 7.34
CA ILE A 74 -6.83 -9.90 6.13
C ILE A 74 -6.63 -8.47 5.66
N VAL A 75 -5.39 -8.11 5.33
CA VAL A 75 -5.04 -6.79 4.82
C VAL A 75 -4.65 -6.86 3.35
N CYS A 76 -5.44 -6.22 2.52
CA CYS A 76 -5.15 -5.94 1.11
C CYS A 76 -4.32 -4.65 1.04
N GLY A 77 -3.04 -4.78 0.69
CA GLY A 77 -2.09 -3.67 0.75
C GLY A 77 -2.20 -2.67 -0.41
N GLY A 78 -1.57 -1.53 -0.22
CA GLY A 78 -1.51 -0.45 -1.21
C GLY A 78 -0.52 -0.68 -2.36
N GLY A 79 -0.44 0.26 -3.26
CA GLY A 79 0.59 0.31 -4.28
C GLY A 79 0.13 0.25 -5.74
N PRO A 80 -0.26 -0.85 -6.39
CA PRO A 80 0.15 -2.23 -6.10
C PRO A 80 1.67 -2.39 -6.05
N GLY A 81 2.12 -3.44 -5.39
CA GLY A 81 3.53 -3.87 -5.44
C GLY A 81 4.38 -3.50 -4.24
N ILE A 82 3.90 -2.68 -3.31
CA ILE A 82 4.55 -2.48 -2.01
C ILE A 82 3.87 -3.41 -0.99
N PRO A 83 4.60 -4.34 -0.35
CA PRO A 83 4.04 -5.18 0.70
C PRO A 83 3.53 -4.33 1.87
N GLN A 84 2.27 -4.51 2.27
CA GLN A 84 1.73 -3.73 3.39
C GLN A 84 2.49 -3.98 4.70
N TYR A 85 3.00 -5.20 4.90
CA TYR A 85 3.87 -5.51 6.03
C TYR A 85 5.12 -4.61 6.09
N LEU A 86 5.60 -4.07 4.96
CA LEU A 86 6.72 -3.12 4.99
C LEU A 86 6.35 -1.84 5.73
N LEU A 87 5.13 -1.32 5.53
CA LEU A 87 4.65 -0.15 6.28
C LEU A 87 4.53 -0.48 7.76
N GLU A 88 3.96 -1.64 8.10
CA GLU A 88 3.89 -2.12 9.48
C GLU A 88 5.27 -2.27 10.14
N TYR A 89 6.27 -2.74 9.38
CA TYR A 89 7.64 -2.87 9.87
C TYR A 89 8.31 -1.51 10.12
N LEU A 90 8.05 -0.52 9.25
CA LEU A 90 8.67 0.81 9.32
C LEU A 90 7.92 1.75 10.28
N TYR A 91 6.61 1.62 10.35
CA TYR A 91 5.69 2.46 11.10
C TYR A 91 4.68 1.55 11.83
N PRO A 92 5.07 0.93 12.96
CA PRO A 92 4.19 0.01 13.67
C PRO A 92 2.84 0.63 14.01
N SER A 93 1.76 -0.12 13.74
CA SER A 93 0.37 0.31 13.98
C SER A 93 -0.26 -0.44 15.16
N ALA A 94 -1.44 -0.02 15.57
CA ALA A 94 -2.25 -0.73 16.57
C ALA A 94 -2.94 -2.00 16.03
N LEU A 95 -2.81 -2.30 14.72
CA LEU A 95 -3.48 -3.45 14.11
C LEU A 95 -3.15 -4.79 14.79
N PRO A 96 -1.87 -5.17 15.05
CA PRO A 96 -1.55 -6.43 15.72
C PRO A 96 -1.93 -6.47 17.21
N GLU A 97 -2.25 -5.35 17.83
CA GLU A 97 -2.78 -5.28 19.19
C GLU A 97 -4.24 -5.72 19.24
N GLU A 98 -5.01 -5.31 18.23
CA GLU A 98 -6.46 -5.44 18.20
C GLU A 98 -6.96 -6.59 17.33
N PHE A 99 -6.12 -7.10 16.41
CA PHE A 99 -6.45 -8.18 15.48
C PHE A 99 -5.33 -9.23 15.37
N THR A 100 -5.71 -10.42 14.96
CA THR A 100 -4.78 -11.37 14.34
C THR A 100 -4.70 -11.02 12.86
N VAL A 101 -3.63 -10.30 12.49
CA VAL A 101 -3.49 -9.65 11.18
C VAL A 101 -2.75 -10.53 10.20
N CYS A 102 -3.31 -10.69 9.01
CA CYS A 102 -2.66 -11.30 7.86
C CYS A 102 -2.31 -10.23 6.81
N TYR A 103 -1.05 -9.91 6.68
CA TYR A 103 -0.52 -9.11 5.57
C TYR A 103 -0.27 -10.04 4.38
N TRP A 104 -1.13 -9.94 3.39
CA TRP A 104 -1.03 -10.72 2.17
C TRP A 104 -0.18 -9.99 1.12
N ASN A 105 0.80 -10.69 0.57
CA ASN A 105 1.60 -10.18 -0.55
C ASN A 105 1.00 -10.64 -1.87
N TYR A 106 0.58 -9.70 -2.70
CA TYR A 106 0.02 -9.99 -4.03
C TYR A 106 0.99 -10.78 -4.90
N ARG A 107 0.46 -11.70 -5.71
CA ARG A 107 1.28 -12.38 -6.74
C ARG A 107 1.95 -11.37 -7.67
N GLY A 108 3.11 -11.71 -8.19
CA GLY A 108 3.88 -10.81 -9.06
C GLY A 108 4.48 -9.60 -8.35
N THR A 109 4.39 -9.50 -7.01
CA THR A 109 4.88 -8.34 -6.27
C THR A 109 5.65 -8.74 -5.00
N GLY A 110 6.51 -7.84 -4.51
CA GLY A 110 7.21 -8.01 -3.25
C GLY A 110 7.91 -9.36 -3.12
N PRO A 111 7.78 -10.03 -1.96
CA PRO A 111 8.33 -11.37 -1.75
C PRO A 111 7.77 -12.45 -2.69
N ALA A 112 6.55 -12.24 -3.18
CA ALA A 112 5.88 -13.17 -4.10
C ALA A 112 6.26 -12.96 -5.58
N TYR A 113 7.09 -11.94 -5.90
CA TYR A 113 7.52 -11.70 -7.28
C TYR A 113 8.39 -12.83 -7.82
N SER A 114 8.04 -13.32 -9.02
CA SER A 114 8.81 -14.27 -9.81
C SER A 114 8.99 -13.75 -11.24
N LYS A 115 10.12 -14.08 -11.87
CA LYS A 115 10.31 -13.84 -13.31
C LYS A 115 9.42 -14.73 -14.20
N ALA A 116 8.90 -15.82 -13.65
CA ALA A 116 7.98 -16.72 -14.34
C ALA A 116 6.55 -16.18 -14.36
N ASP A 117 6.23 -15.19 -13.53
CA ASP A 117 4.92 -14.58 -13.49
C ASP A 117 4.66 -13.80 -14.78
N LYS A 118 3.51 -14.04 -15.40
CA LYS A 118 3.11 -13.33 -16.60
C LYS A 118 2.24 -12.14 -16.20
N ALA A 119 2.52 -10.99 -16.80
CA ALA A 119 1.78 -9.76 -16.48
C ALA A 119 0.28 -9.89 -16.78
N GLU A 120 -0.10 -10.63 -17.83
CA GLU A 120 -1.48 -10.88 -18.21
C GLU A 120 -2.29 -11.65 -17.16
N ASP A 121 -1.64 -12.43 -16.28
CA ASP A 121 -2.30 -13.19 -15.22
C ASP A 121 -2.63 -12.31 -13.99
N MET A 122 -2.06 -11.09 -13.91
CA MET A 122 -2.26 -10.16 -12.80
C MET A 122 -3.54 -9.34 -12.99
N THR A 123 -4.67 -10.04 -13.06
CA THR A 123 -6.01 -9.46 -13.28
C THR A 123 -6.74 -9.19 -11.96
N THR A 124 -7.72 -8.31 -12.00
CA THR A 124 -8.63 -8.06 -10.88
C THR A 124 -9.30 -9.36 -10.40
N ALA A 125 -9.79 -10.17 -11.33
CA ALA A 125 -10.44 -11.45 -11.01
C ALA A 125 -9.49 -12.43 -10.30
N GLN A 126 -8.22 -12.48 -10.73
CA GLN A 126 -7.23 -13.34 -10.07
C GLN A 126 -6.91 -12.85 -8.65
N TYR A 127 -6.76 -11.54 -8.44
CA TYR A 127 -6.50 -11.00 -7.11
C TYR A 127 -7.67 -11.19 -6.15
N MET A 128 -8.91 -11.13 -6.65
CA MET A 128 -10.10 -11.48 -5.87
C MET A 128 -10.12 -12.97 -5.47
N LYS A 129 -9.80 -13.89 -6.40
CA LYS A 129 -9.65 -15.32 -6.10
C LYS A 129 -8.55 -15.58 -5.06
N ASP A 130 -7.43 -14.88 -5.17
CA ASP A 130 -6.33 -14.98 -4.22
C ASP A 130 -6.75 -14.52 -2.82
N ALA A 131 -7.45 -13.38 -2.72
CA ALA A 131 -8.00 -12.87 -1.46
C ALA A 131 -8.97 -13.89 -0.84
N ALA A 132 -9.85 -14.49 -1.65
CA ALA A 132 -10.78 -15.53 -1.19
C ALA A 132 -10.04 -16.79 -0.69
N ALA A 133 -9.00 -17.25 -1.40
CA ALA A 133 -8.19 -18.40 -1.00
C ALA A 133 -7.44 -18.14 0.32
N VAL A 134 -6.85 -16.95 0.49
CA VAL A 134 -6.22 -16.55 1.76
C VAL A 134 -7.27 -16.48 2.87
N THR A 135 -8.45 -15.94 2.60
CA THR A 135 -9.55 -15.87 3.56
C THR A 135 -9.97 -17.27 4.01
N ASP A 136 -10.16 -18.22 3.11
CA ASP A 136 -10.54 -19.60 3.45
C ASP A 136 -9.46 -20.30 4.26
N TYR A 137 -8.18 -20.07 3.94
CA TYR A 137 -7.07 -20.56 4.77
C TYR A 137 -7.12 -20.00 6.19
N LEU A 138 -7.33 -18.69 6.34
CA LEU A 138 -7.39 -18.04 7.65
C LEU A 138 -8.59 -18.52 8.47
N ARG A 139 -9.77 -18.63 7.87
CA ARG A 139 -10.99 -19.16 8.51
C ARG A 139 -10.75 -20.56 9.04
N LYS A 140 -10.14 -21.43 8.24
CA LYS A 140 -9.79 -22.80 8.66
C LYS A 140 -8.74 -22.83 9.77
N ARG A 141 -7.69 -22.02 9.64
CA ARG A 141 -6.57 -21.99 10.59
C ARG A 141 -6.98 -21.51 11.99
N PHE A 142 -7.82 -20.48 12.04
CA PHE A 142 -8.27 -19.86 13.28
C PHE A 142 -9.68 -20.29 13.69
N SER A 143 -10.24 -21.30 13.02
CA SER A 143 -11.57 -21.90 13.34
C SER A 143 -12.67 -20.84 13.46
N CYS A 144 -12.71 -19.85 12.55
CA CYS A 144 -13.70 -18.79 12.54
C CYS A 144 -14.55 -18.82 11.26
N GLU A 145 -15.84 -18.52 11.39
CA GLU A 145 -16.77 -18.53 10.26
C GLU A 145 -16.53 -17.35 9.31
N LYS A 146 -16.34 -16.17 9.85
CA LYS A 146 -16.11 -14.92 9.11
C LYS A 146 -14.92 -14.18 9.68
N ILE A 147 -14.20 -13.45 8.82
CA ILE A 147 -13.07 -12.59 9.21
C ILE A 147 -13.31 -11.15 8.82
N TYR A 148 -12.50 -10.22 9.32
CA TYR A 148 -12.47 -8.85 8.81
C TYR A 148 -11.58 -8.78 7.57
N ILE A 149 -11.90 -7.84 6.67
CA ILE A 149 -11.04 -7.48 5.55
C ILE A 149 -10.75 -5.99 5.58
N MET A 150 -9.51 -5.61 5.40
CA MET A 150 -9.10 -4.22 5.27
C MET A 150 -8.45 -3.99 3.91
N GLY A 151 -8.80 -2.89 3.26
CA GLY A 151 -8.06 -2.36 2.12
C GLY A 151 -7.30 -1.10 2.50
N HIS A 152 -6.10 -0.92 1.96
CA HIS A 152 -5.37 0.34 1.99
C HIS A 152 -5.08 0.81 0.56
N SER A 153 -5.50 2.03 0.18
CA SER A 153 -5.17 2.57 -1.15
C SER A 153 -5.61 1.62 -2.28
N PHE A 154 -4.69 1.19 -3.16
CA PHE A 154 -4.96 0.15 -4.17
C PHE A 154 -5.70 -1.07 -3.59
N GLY A 155 -5.34 -1.48 -2.37
CA GLY A 155 -5.98 -2.62 -1.72
C GLY A 155 -7.46 -2.42 -1.42
N THR A 156 -7.94 -1.18 -1.35
CA THR A 156 -9.38 -0.89 -1.18
C THR A 156 -10.18 -1.28 -2.42
N TYR A 157 -9.60 -1.13 -3.62
CA TYR A 157 -10.21 -1.61 -4.85
C TYR A 157 -10.39 -3.14 -4.82
N ILE A 158 -9.35 -3.88 -4.44
CA ILE A 158 -9.41 -5.34 -4.35
C ILE A 158 -10.36 -5.78 -3.22
N ALA A 159 -10.25 -5.20 -2.03
CA ALA A 159 -11.10 -5.55 -0.89
C ALA A 159 -12.58 -5.27 -1.18
N LEU A 160 -12.91 -4.10 -1.73
CA LEU A 160 -14.29 -3.72 -2.05
C LEU A 160 -14.91 -4.66 -3.10
N LYS A 161 -14.16 -5.00 -4.16
CA LYS A 161 -14.57 -6.00 -5.17
C LYS A 161 -14.74 -7.39 -4.56
N THR A 162 -13.86 -7.76 -3.62
CA THR A 162 -13.90 -9.07 -2.97
C THR A 162 -15.11 -9.20 -2.04
N VAL A 163 -15.43 -8.18 -1.24
CA VAL A 163 -16.61 -8.22 -0.37
C VAL A 163 -17.93 -8.16 -1.14
N GLN A 164 -17.94 -7.50 -2.30
CA GLN A 164 -19.10 -7.52 -3.20
C GLN A 164 -19.35 -8.92 -3.74
N ALA A 165 -18.28 -9.69 -4.05
CA ALA A 165 -18.39 -11.02 -4.64
C ALA A 165 -18.60 -12.14 -3.61
N PHE A 166 -18.11 -11.98 -2.38
CA PHE A 166 -18.07 -13.01 -1.34
C PHE A 166 -18.45 -12.45 0.06
N PRO A 167 -19.61 -11.77 0.20
CA PRO A 167 -19.99 -11.10 1.46
C PRO A 167 -20.11 -12.09 2.64
N GLU A 168 -20.46 -13.34 2.37
CA GLU A 168 -20.63 -14.39 3.37
C GLU A 168 -19.33 -14.77 4.11
N LYS A 169 -18.16 -14.39 3.57
CA LYS A 169 -16.87 -14.68 4.19
C LYS A 169 -16.41 -13.61 5.19
N TYR A 170 -17.04 -12.44 5.19
CA TYR A 170 -16.53 -11.28 5.93
C TYR A 170 -17.54 -10.77 6.96
N LYS A 171 -17.00 -10.35 8.13
CA LYS A 171 -17.76 -9.68 9.19
C LYS A 171 -17.98 -8.20 8.86
N ALA A 172 -16.93 -7.55 8.38
CA ALA A 172 -16.95 -6.15 8.01
C ALA A 172 -15.78 -5.82 7.07
N TYR A 173 -15.91 -4.74 6.32
CA TYR A 173 -14.88 -4.15 5.50
C TYR A 173 -14.35 -2.86 6.12
N ILE A 174 -13.04 -2.73 6.28
CA ILE A 174 -12.34 -1.53 6.76
C ILE A 174 -11.65 -0.88 5.55
N ALA A 175 -12.06 0.32 5.20
CA ALA A 175 -11.61 1.06 4.02
C ALA A 175 -10.65 2.17 4.45
N MET A 176 -9.34 1.93 4.45
CA MET A 176 -8.34 2.95 4.73
C MET A 176 -7.88 3.60 3.42
N SER A 177 -8.13 4.91 3.28
CA SER A 177 -7.79 5.66 2.06
C SER A 177 -8.42 5.04 0.81
N GLN A 178 -9.77 4.95 0.83
CA GLN A 178 -10.59 4.31 -0.21
C GLN A 178 -10.38 4.95 -1.58
N ILE A 179 -10.01 4.15 -2.58
CA ILE A 179 -10.06 4.58 -3.98
C ILE A 179 -11.53 4.72 -4.40
N VAL A 180 -11.94 5.94 -4.73
CA VAL A 180 -13.26 6.24 -5.29
C VAL A 180 -13.15 6.44 -6.79
N ASN A 181 -12.32 7.39 -7.21
CA ASN A 181 -12.03 7.66 -8.61
C ASN A 181 -10.60 8.24 -8.71
N SER A 182 -9.69 7.46 -9.26
CA SER A 182 -8.26 7.83 -9.32
C SER A 182 -8.03 9.11 -10.13
N ARG A 183 -8.72 9.28 -11.27
CA ARG A 183 -8.58 10.47 -12.12
C ARG A 183 -9.06 11.73 -11.42
N LYS A 184 -10.24 11.69 -10.79
CA LYS A 184 -10.75 12.83 -10.00
C LYS A 184 -9.81 13.18 -8.84
N SER A 185 -9.28 12.19 -8.13
CA SER A 185 -8.30 12.42 -7.05
C SER A 185 -7.04 13.15 -7.56
N GLU A 186 -6.49 12.74 -8.69
CA GLU A 186 -5.30 13.38 -9.27
C GLU A 186 -5.56 14.82 -9.70
N LEU A 187 -6.72 15.12 -10.29
CA LEU A 187 -7.12 16.48 -10.67
C LEU A 187 -7.24 17.38 -9.43
N LEU A 188 -7.93 16.91 -8.39
CA LEU A 188 -8.08 17.66 -7.13
C LEU A 188 -6.72 17.89 -6.43
N ALA A 189 -5.85 16.89 -6.44
CA ALA A 189 -4.50 17.00 -5.89
C ALA A 189 -3.65 18.01 -6.66
N PHE A 190 -3.71 17.97 -7.99
CA PHE A 190 -3.00 18.91 -8.86
C PHE A 190 -3.42 20.35 -8.58
N ASP A 191 -4.71 20.63 -8.57
CA ASP A 191 -5.26 21.97 -8.33
C ASP A 191 -4.91 22.45 -6.91
N TYR A 192 -5.04 21.59 -5.91
CA TYR A 192 -4.66 21.91 -4.55
C TYR A 192 -3.18 22.31 -4.44
N MET A 193 -2.27 21.49 -4.99
CA MET A 193 -0.83 21.73 -4.92
C MET A 193 -0.45 23.03 -5.65
N LYS A 194 -0.98 23.26 -6.85
CA LYS A 194 -0.74 24.49 -7.61
C LYS A 194 -1.20 25.72 -6.81
N ASN A 195 -2.42 25.68 -6.27
CA ASN A 195 -2.98 26.75 -5.45
C ASN A 195 -2.15 27.02 -4.18
N GLN A 196 -1.59 25.99 -3.52
CA GLN A 196 -0.72 26.20 -2.36
C GLN A 196 0.58 26.90 -2.74
N TYR A 197 1.18 26.56 -3.89
CA TYR A 197 2.38 27.25 -4.38
C TYR A 197 2.09 28.68 -4.84
N GLU A 198 0.93 28.95 -5.40
CA GLU A 198 0.46 30.32 -5.73
C GLU A 198 0.33 31.16 -4.45
N LYS A 199 -0.37 30.66 -3.43
CA LYS A 199 -0.56 31.35 -2.14
C LYS A 199 0.75 31.65 -1.42
N THR A 200 1.75 30.77 -1.55
CA THR A 200 3.08 30.95 -0.93
C THR A 200 4.06 31.73 -1.80
N GLY A 201 3.65 32.17 -2.98
CA GLY A 201 4.49 32.93 -3.92
C GLY A 201 5.61 32.10 -4.57
N ASN A 202 5.54 30.76 -4.53
CA ASN A 202 6.53 29.90 -5.16
C ASN A 202 6.35 29.81 -6.68
N SER A 203 6.66 30.90 -7.37
CA SER A 203 6.50 31.02 -8.81
C SER A 203 7.26 29.97 -9.63
N LYS A 204 8.36 29.42 -9.07
CA LYS A 204 9.12 28.34 -9.72
C LYS A 204 8.29 27.05 -9.80
N MET A 205 7.60 26.70 -8.72
CA MET A 205 6.74 25.51 -8.70
C MET A 205 5.50 25.76 -9.56
N VAL A 206 4.83 26.90 -9.45
CA VAL A 206 3.67 27.24 -10.28
C VAL A 206 3.98 27.04 -11.78
N LYS A 207 5.11 27.59 -12.28
CA LYS A 207 5.55 27.40 -13.67
C LYS A 207 5.80 25.95 -14.06
N GLN A 208 6.07 25.05 -13.11
CA GLN A 208 6.18 23.62 -13.41
C GLN A 208 4.82 22.96 -13.59
N PHE A 209 3.83 23.35 -12.77
CA PHE A 209 2.45 22.89 -12.92
C PHE A 209 1.79 23.40 -14.20
N GLU A 210 2.04 24.66 -14.58
CA GLU A 210 1.51 25.28 -15.81
C GLU A 210 1.94 24.59 -17.12
N LYS A 211 2.89 23.66 -17.06
CA LYS A 211 3.30 22.87 -18.23
C LYS A 211 2.31 21.75 -18.60
N TYR A 212 1.36 21.45 -17.74
CA TYR A 212 0.45 20.33 -17.89
C TYR A 212 -1.00 20.83 -18.04
N ASP A 213 -1.64 20.49 -19.14
CA ASP A 213 -3.08 20.67 -19.32
C ASP A 213 -3.82 19.42 -18.86
N MET A 214 -4.07 19.35 -17.57
CA MET A 214 -4.65 18.17 -16.90
C MET A 214 -6.07 17.85 -17.35
N LEU A 215 -6.80 18.82 -17.90
CA LEU A 215 -8.20 18.64 -18.28
C LEU A 215 -8.38 18.28 -19.75
N ASN A 216 -7.59 18.85 -20.63
CA ASN A 216 -7.80 18.74 -22.08
C ASN A 216 -6.75 17.89 -22.79
N SER A 217 -5.65 17.50 -22.11
CA SER A 217 -4.58 16.68 -22.68
C SER A 217 -4.34 15.41 -21.88
N GLU A 218 -4.75 14.26 -22.41
CA GLU A 218 -4.49 12.94 -21.80
C GLU A 218 -2.99 12.65 -21.71
N ASN A 219 -2.20 13.09 -22.70
CA ASN A 219 -0.75 12.96 -22.66
C ASN A 219 -0.11 13.74 -21.51
N ASP A 220 -0.62 14.94 -21.20
CA ASP A 220 -0.13 15.75 -20.10
C ASP A 220 -0.55 15.15 -18.76
N PHE A 221 -1.78 14.66 -18.65
CA PHE A 221 -2.25 13.94 -17.48
C PHE A 221 -1.34 12.73 -17.18
N ASP A 222 -1.12 11.88 -18.16
CA ASP A 222 -0.25 10.68 -18.03
C ASP A 222 1.20 11.05 -17.70
N SER A 223 1.74 12.08 -18.34
CA SER A 223 3.10 12.55 -18.11
C SER A 223 3.26 13.13 -16.72
N TYR A 224 2.27 13.90 -16.25
CA TYR A 224 2.23 14.44 -14.90
C TYR A 224 2.18 13.32 -13.85
N CYS A 225 1.27 12.35 -13.97
CA CYS A 225 1.14 11.24 -13.03
C CYS A 225 2.43 10.42 -12.86
N LYS A 226 3.26 10.37 -13.89
CA LYS A 226 4.57 9.69 -13.90
C LYS A 226 5.73 10.63 -13.52
N SER A 227 5.47 11.92 -13.29
CA SER A 227 6.52 12.90 -13.05
C SER A 227 7.03 12.89 -11.62
N SER A 228 8.30 13.28 -11.45
CA SER A 228 8.87 13.56 -10.13
C SER A 228 8.29 14.83 -9.49
N LEU A 229 7.64 15.69 -10.27
CA LEU A 229 6.97 16.89 -9.77
C LEU A 229 5.82 16.52 -8.84
N ARG A 230 4.96 15.55 -9.27
CA ARG A 230 3.85 15.06 -8.48
C ARG A 230 4.32 14.53 -7.12
N ASP A 231 5.22 13.56 -7.12
CA ASP A 231 5.73 12.93 -5.89
C ASP A 231 6.37 13.97 -4.95
N LYS A 232 7.21 14.83 -5.49
CA LYS A 232 7.86 15.90 -4.72
C LYS A 232 6.83 16.84 -4.08
N ALA A 233 5.87 17.35 -4.85
CA ALA A 233 4.90 18.32 -4.38
C ALA A 233 3.97 17.73 -3.32
N MET A 234 3.50 16.49 -3.51
CA MET A 234 2.66 15.79 -2.54
C MET A 234 3.36 15.64 -1.17
N HIS A 235 4.65 15.27 -1.18
CA HIS A 235 5.40 15.07 0.07
C HIS A 235 5.86 16.41 0.68
N GLU A 236 6.20 17.41 -0.12
CA GLU A 236 6.56 18.75 0.36
C GLU A 236 5.38 19.42 1.08
N LEU A 237 4.16 19.23 0.58
CA LEU A 237 2.93 19.75 1.17
C LEU A 237 2.30 18.83 2.24
N GLY A 238 2.89 17.66 2.51
CA GLY A 238 2.42 16.72 3.50
C GLY A 238 1.05 16.10 3.19
N ILE A 239 0.77 15.83 1.92
CA ILE A 239 -0.50 15.27 1.43
C ILE A 239 -0.32 13.93 0.69
N GLY A 240 0.90 13.37 0.75
CA GLY A 240 1.28 12.10 0.14
C GLY A 240 1.13 10.92 1.10
N THR A 241 2.11 10.01 1.11
CA THR A 241 2.06 8.74 1.86
C THR A 241 1.80 8.92 3.35
N THR A 242 2.48 9.86 4.00
CA THR A 242 2.20 10.34 5.36
C THR A 242 2.45 11.85 5.43
N ARG A 243 1.92 12.51 6.45
CA ARG A 243 2.13 13.96 6.69
C ARG A 243 3.60 14.35 6.75
N ASN A 244 4.41 13.51 7.38
CA ASN A 244 5.79 13.83 7.72
C ASN A 244 6.83 13.20 6.77
N MET A 245 6.40 12.37 5.82
CA MET A 245 7.31 11.75 4.84
C MET A 245 7.76 12.77 3.81
N ARG A 246 9.06 13.02 3.73
CA ARG A 246 9.63 14.00 2.78
C ARG A 246 9.73 13.49 1.35
N SER A 247 9.81 12.19 1.16
CA SER A 247 9.80 11.53 -0.15
C SER A 247 9.66 10.01 0.01
N VAL A 248 9.09 9.34 -0.98
CA VAL A 248 9.08 7.86 -1.04
C VAL A 248 10.49 7.28 -1.07
N ILE A 249 11.47 8.00 -1.63
CA ILE A 249 12.86 7.53 -1.70
C ILE A 249 13.45 7.38 -0.29
N THR A 250 13.32 8.40 0.54
CA THR A 250 13.90 8.40 1.90
C THR A 250 13.03 7.68 2.91
N GLY A 251 11.71 7.71 2.75
CA GLY A 251 10.74 7.12 3.69
C GLY A 251 10.43 5.64 3.44
N ILE A 252 10.56 5.17 2.19
CA ILE A 252 10.21 3.78 1.84
C ILE A 252 11.36 3.07 1.12
N PHE A 253 11.91 3.65 0.03
CA PHE A 253 12.89 2.96 -0.79
C PHE A 253 14.14 2.53 0.00
N PHE A 254 14.90 3.46 0.55
CA PHE A 254 16.10 3.11 1.32
C PHE A 254 15.80 2.30 2.59
N PRO A 255 14.75 2.59 3.39
CA PRO A 255 14.39 1.74 4.51
C PRO A 255 14.01 0.31 4.09
N SER A 256 13.31 0.11 2.97
CA SER A 256 12.94 -1.22 2.49
C SER A 256 14.13 -2.11 2.18
N LEU A 257 15.23 -1.52 1.68
CA LEU A 257 16.47 -2.24 1.40
C LEU A 257 17.16 -2.77 2.66
N LYS A 258 16.84 -2.19 3.82
CA LYS A 258 17.36 -2.60 5.15
C LYS A 258 16.36 -3.48 5.93
N CYS A 259 15.17 -3.74 5.40
CA CYS A 259 14.15 -4.53 6.10
C CYS A 259 14.62 -5.97 6.29
N LYS A 260 14.91 -6.35 7.55
CA LYS A 260 15.40 -7.69 7.91
C LYS A 260 14.33 -8.78 7.81
N ALA A 261 13.07 -8.42 7.76
CA ALA A 261 11.98 -9.36 7.52
C ALA A 261 12.02 -10.00 6.13
N PHE A 262 12.70 -9.37 5.18
CA PHE A 262 12.87 -9.85 3.82
C PHE A 262 14.32 -10.31 3.57
N THR A 263 14.48 -11.40 2.82
CA THR A 263 15.77 -11.82 2.31
C THR A 263 16.31 -10.77 1.34
N GLN A 264 17.62 -10.79 1.06
CA GLN A 264 18.23 -9.88 0.08
C GLN A 264 17.55 -9.97 -1.29
N LYS A 265 17.21 -11.19 -1.75
CA LYS A 265 16.48 -11.41 -3.00
C LYS A 265 15.10 -10.76 -2.98
N GLU A 266 14.36 -10.89 -1.88
CA GLU A 266 13.02 -10.30 -1.72
C GLU A 266 13.05 -8.77 -1.69
N ARG A 267 14.05 -8.15 -1.06
CA ARG A 267 14.25 -6.68 -1.09
C ARG A 267 14.44 -6.16 -2.50
N ILE A 268 15.21 -6.88 -3.33
CA ILE A 268 15.40 -6.56 -4.74
C ILE A 268 14.09 -6.83 -5.53
N ASN A 269 13.46 -7.97 -5.30
CA ASN A 269 12.23 -8.35 -5.97
C ASN A 269 11.07 -7.40 -5.67
N LEU A 270 11.01 -6.83 -4.46
CA LEU A 270 10.02 -5.83 -4.10
C LEU A 270 9.96 -4.70 -5.15
N TRP A 271 11.10 -4.12 -5.47
CA TRP A 271 11.15 -3.01 -6.43
C TRP A 271 10.96 -3.46 -7.87
N LYS A 272 11.43 -4.65 -8.25
CA LYS A 272 11.12 -5.24 -9.56
C LYS A 272 9.61 -5.43 -9.73
N GLY A 273 8.95 -6.01 -8.73
CA GLY A 273 7.50 -6.19 -8.71
C GLY A 273 6.76 -4.86 -8.70
N LYS A 274 7.23 -3.86 -7.92
CA LYS A 274 6.65 -2.52 -7.91
C LYS A 274 6.67 -1.86 -9.28
N PHE A 275 7.79 -1.93 -10.00
CA PHE A 275 7.87 -1.36 -11.35
C PHE A 275 7.06 -2.18 -12.37
N ALA A 276 7.07 -3.50 -12.27
CA ALA A 276 6.29 -4.37 -13.16
C ALA A 276 4.78 -4.14 -12.99
N SER A 277 4.32 -3.94 -11.74
CA SER A 277 2.90 -3.81 -11.42
C SER A 277 2.21 -2.63 -12.10
N ALA A 278 2.94 -1.58 -12.50
CA ALA A 278 2.38 -0.47 -13.26
C ALA A 278 1.76 -0.90 -14.61
N ASN A 279 2.20 -2.03 -15.16
CA ASN A 279 1.73 -2.56 -16.44
C ASN A 279 0.71 -3.70 -16.29
N TYR A 280 0.36 -4.10 -15.06
CA TYR A 280 -0.59 -5.19 -14.83
C TYR A 280 -2.01 -4.78 -15.21
N PRO A 281 -2.84 -5.71 -15.76
CA PRO A 281 -4.24 -5.44 -16.04
C PRO A 281 -4.99 -4.85 -14.84
N VAL A 282 -4.81 -5.41 -13.66
CA VAL A 282 -5.44 -4.92 -12.43
C VAL A 282 -5.14 -3.45 -12.12
N SER A 283 -3.95 -2.95 -12.49
CA SER A 283 -3.60 -1.53 -12.29
C SER A 283 -4.37 -0.63 -13.27
N LYS A 284 -4.55 -1.08 -14.51
CA LYS A 284 -5.38 -0.36 -15.52
C LYS A 284 -6.85 -0.33 -15.07
N ASP A 285 -7.37 -1.47 -14.59
CA ASP A 285 -8.73 -1.57 -14.07
C ASP A 285 -8.95 -0.61 -12.90
N THR A 286 -7.96 -0.51 -11.99
CA THR A 286 -8.03 0.41 -10.85
C THR A 286 -8.03 1.87 -11.28
N HIS A 287 -7.27 2.25 -12.31
CA HIS A 287 -7.28 3.61 -12.84
C HIS A 287 -8.61 3.97 -13.52
N ALA A 288 -9.28 3.00 -14.15
CA ALA A 288 -10.57 3.18 -14.77
C ALA A 288 -11.76 3.06 -13.79
N PHE A 289 -11.49 2.67 -12.54
CA PHE A 289 -12.52 2.41 -11.54
C PHE A 289 -13.19 3.69 -11.04
N ASP A 290 -14.53 3.61 -10.96
CA ASP A 290 -15.39 4.59 -10.30
C ASP A 290 -16.26 3.86 -9.30
N ALA A 291 -15.98 4.05 -8.01
CA ALA A 291 -16.63 3.30 -6.93
C ALA A 291 -18.14 3.61 -6.84
N GLU A 292 -18.51 4.87 -7.00
CA GLU A 292 -19.92 5.32 -6.89
C GLU A 292 -20.81 4.64 -7.94
N ARG A 293 -20.28 4.53 -9.16
CA ARG A 293 -21.01 3.90 -10.28
C ARG A 293 -20.96 2.38 -10.26
N SER A 294 -19.81 1.82 -9.81
CA SER A 294 -19.54 0.39 -9.91
C SER A 294 -20.07 -0.40 -8.72
N ILE A 295 -20.03 0.18 -7.52
CA ILE A 295 -20.41 -0.49 -6.26
C ILE A 295 -21.20 0.49 -5.37
N PRO A 296 -22.47 0.76 -5.71
CA PRO A 296 -23.32 1.64 -4.91
C PRO A 296 -23.82 1.00 -3.61
N GLU A 297 -23.63 -0.33 -3.46
CA GLU A 297 -24.13 -1.11 -2.33
C GLU A 297 -23.24 -2.31 -2.02
N ILE A 298 -23.11 -2.64 -0.71
CA ILE A 298 -22.52 -3.88 -0.21
C ILE A 298 -23.37 -4.45 0.92
N GLU A 299 -23.27 -5.76 1.15
CA GLU A 299 -24.15 -6.50 2.08
C GLU A 299 -23.58 -6.60 3.51
N ILE A 300 -22.39 -6.08 3.77
CA ILE A 300 -21.71 -6.15 5.08
C ILE A 300 -21.39 -4.75 5.60
N PRO A 301 -21.18 -4.58 6.92
CA PRO A 301 -20.73 -3.31 7.49
C PRO A 301 -19.46 -2.76 6.84
N ILE A 302 -19.38 -1.43 6.67
CA ILE A 302 -18.21 -0.74 6.15
C ILE A 302 -17.76 0.39 7.08
N TYR A 303 -16.45 0.48 7.32
CA TYR A 303 -15.82 1.47 8.17
C TYR A 303 -14.74 2.22 7.39
N PHE A 304 -14.94 3.51 7.17
CA PHE A 304 -13.97 4.35 6.48
C PHE A 304 -12.96 4.95 7.45
N ILE A 305 -11.69 4.84 7.15
CA ILE A 305 -10.57 5.46 7.86
C ILE A 305 -9.91 6.44 6.91
N ILE A 306 -10.07 7.72 7.16
CA ILE A 306 -9.71 8.81 6.25
C ILE A 306 -8.76 9.78 6.93
N GLY A 307 -7.58 10.01 6.36
CA GLY A 307 -6.74 11.15 6.73
C GLY A 307 -7.27 12.43 6.08
N GLU A 308 -7.45 13.49 6.87
CA GLU A 308 -7.98 14.77 6.38
C GLU A 308 -7.09 15.41 5.31
N HIS A 309 -5.81 15.05 5.29
CA HIS A 309 -4.83 15.53 4.32
C HIS A 309 -4.51 14.52 3.21
N ASP A 310 -5.34 13.49 3.04
CA ASP A 310 -5.18 12.54 1.94
C ASP A 310 -5.63 13.15 0.61
N PHE A 311 -4.66 13.43 -0.28
CA PHE A 311 -4.90 13.80 -1.66
C PHE A 311 -4.42 12.74 -2.66
N THR A 312 -3.89 11.62 -2.17
CA THR A 312 -3.63 10.45 -3.02
C THR A 312 -4.93 9.74 -3.38
N CYS A 313 -5.77 9.47 -2.36
CA CYS A 313 -7.17 9.08 -2.52
C CYS A 313 -8.02 10.19 -1.87
N CYS A 314 -8.26 11.25 -2.60
CA CYS A 314 -8.74 12.52 -2.07
C CYS A 314 -9.83 12.35 -1.00
N ALA A 315 -9.60 12.89 0.21
CA ALA A 315 -10.48 12.74 1.37
C ALA A 315 -11.92 13.21 1.08
N SER A 316 -12.11 14.26 0.26
CA SER A 316 -13.44 14.74 -0.10
C SER A 316 -14.24 13.71 -0.92
N LEU A 317 -13.60 13.00 -1.85
CA LEU A 317 -14.25 11.94 -2.63
C LEU A 317 -14.61 10.73 -1.75
N GLN A 318 -13.75 10.39 -0.79
CA GLN A 318 -14.06 9.32 0.16
C GLN A 318 -15.27 9.66 1.02
N LYS A 319 -15.38 10.91 1.52
CA LYS A 319 -16.54 11.41 2.27
C LYS A 319 -17.81 11.42 1.42
N GLU A 320 -17.71 11.79 0.14
CA GLU A 320 -18.81 11.74 -0.82
C GLU A 320 -19.30 10.30 -1.01
N TYR A 321 -18.40 9.38 -1.34
CA TYR A 321 -18.75 7.96 -1.51
C TYR A 321 -19.32 7.34 -0.23
N PHE A 322 -18.76 7.69 0.94
CA PHE A 322 -19.33 7.27 2.23
C PHE A 322 -20.78 7.71 2.38
N SER A 323 -21.15 8.91 1.95
CA SER A 323 -22.55 9.37 2.01
C SER A 323 -23.48 8.56 1.14
N LEU A 324 -23.01 8.13 -0.04
CA LEU A 324 -23.79 7.49 -1.11
C LEU A 324 -23.91 5.98 -0.94
N ILE A 325 -22.84 5.28 -0.52
CA ILE A 325 -22.84 3.82 -0.45
C ILE A 325 -23.90 3.29 0.51
N LYS A 326 -24.68 2.32 0.04
CA LYS A 326 -25.65 1.59 0.84
C LYS A 326 -25.01 0.37 1.47
N THR A 327 -25.28 0.16 2.75
CA THR A 327 -24.71 -0.94 3.54
C THR A 327 -25.54 -1.10 4.83
N PRO A 328 -25.58 -2.29 5.46
CA PRO A 328 -26.28 -2.49 6.72
C PRO A 328 -25.82 -1.55 7.85
N GLN A 329 -24.52 -1.25 7.89
CA GLN A 329 -23.94 -0.32 8.86
C GLN A 329 -22.72 0.35 8.27
N LYS A 330 -22.58 1.65 8.52
CA LYS A 330 -21.38 2.41 8.11
C LYS A 330 -20.98 3.43 9.15
N ARG A 331 -19.67 3.65 9.28
CA ARG A 331 -19.09 4.72 10.11
C ARG A 331 -17.84 5.26 9.43
N ILE A 332 -17.55 6.54 9.70
CA ILE A 332 -16.38 7.25 9.24
C ILE A 332 -15.52 7.68 10.43
N TYR A 333 -14.23 7.46 10.35
CA TYR A 333 -13.21 7.91 11.30
C TYR A 333 -12.28 8.87 10.56
N LEU A 334 -12.26 10.11 11.03
CA LEU A 334 -11.46 11.20 10.46
C LEU A 334 -10.20 11.39 11.30
N PHE A 335 -9.06 11.33 10.68
CA PHE A 335 -7.73 11.48 11.27
C PHE A 335 -7.20 12.86 10.88
N GLU A 336 -7.29 13.82 11.81
CA GLU A 336 -7.06 15.24 11.52
C GLU A 336 -5.61 15.56 11.16
N ASN A 337 -4.65 14.76 11.67
CA ASN A 337 -3.22 14.97 11.46
C ASN A 337 -2.60 13.98 10.46
N SER A 338 -3.40 13.19 9.78
CA SER A 338 -2.94 12.16 8.86
C SER A 338 -3.19 12.51 7.40
N ALA A 339 -2.33 11.96 6.52
CA ALA A 339 -2.53 11.92 5.09
C ALA A 339 -3.01 10.52 4.65
N HIS A 340 -2.28 9.86 3.76
CA HIS A 340 -2.71 8.62 3.09
C HIS A 340 -2.58 7.33 3.93
N SER A 341 -2.00 7.40 5.13
CA SER A 341 -1.74 6.19 5.94
C SER A 341 -2.17 6.37 7.42
N PRO A 342 -3.43 6.74 7.72
CA PRO A 342 -3.87 7.17 9.05
C PRO A 342 -3.51 6.18 10.18
N LEU A 343 -3.74 4.87 9.99
CA LEU A 343 -3.43 3.86 11.01
C LEU A 343 -1.94 3.75 11.36
N TYR A 344 -1.06 4.31 10.54
CA TYR A 344 0.40 4.36 10.73
C TYR A 344 0.90 5.73 11.18
N GLU A 345 0.02 6.73 11.24
CA GLU A 345 0.36 8.11 11.58
C GLU A 345 -0.13 8.51 12.98
N GLU A 346 -1.33 8.08 13.37
CA GLU A 346 -1.98 8.44 14.64
C GLU A 346 -2.36 7.17 15.40
N HIS A 347 -1.42 6.59 16.17
CA HIS A 347 -1.53 5.28 16.78
C HIS A 347 -2.68 5.17 17.80
N ASP A 348 -2.88 6.17 18.66
CA ASP A 348 -3.90 6.13 19.71
C ASP A 348 -5.31 6.26 19.14
N GLU A 349 -5.50 7.16 18.19
CA GLU A 349 -6.74 7.32 17.41
C GLU A 349 -7.05 6.07 16.60
N ALA A 350 -6.02 5.47 16.00
CA ALA A 350 -6.13 4.20 15.27
C ALA A 350 -6.65 3.10 16.19
N ARG A 351 -6.08 2.98 17.39
CA ARG A 351 -6.50 1.98 18.37
C ARG A 351 -7.94 2.18 18.81
N HIS A 352 -8.35 3.43 19.10
CA HIS A 352 -9.73 3.75 19.46
C HIS A 352 -10.70 3.37 18.33
N ALA A 353 -10.40 3.75 17.10
CA ALA A 353 -11.22 3.40 15.94
C ALA A 353 -11.36 1.88 15.76
N LEU A 354 -10.26 1.13 15.89
CA LEU A 354 -10.26 -0.33 15.73
C LEU A 354 -11.06 -1.04 16.84
N LEU A 355 -10.99 -0.56 18.09
CA LEU A 355 -11.80 -1.08 19.20
C LEU A 355 -13.29 -0.81 18.98
N GLU A 356 -13.65 0.40 18.53
CA GLU A 356 -15.04 0.74 18.23
C GLU A 356 -15.58 -0.07 17.05
N ILE A 357 -14.80 -0.30 15.98
CA ILE A 357 -15.15 -1.16 14.85
C ILE A 357 -15.50 -2.56 15.33
N LYS A 358 -14.69 -3.15 16.21
CA LYS A 358 -14.97 -4.49 16.77
C LYS A 358 -16.30 -4.51 17.55
N THR A 359 -16.51 -3.49 18.38
CA THR A 359 -17.72 -3.36 19.19
C THR A 359 -18.98 -3.23 18.35
N LEU A 360 -18.98 -2.31 17.38
CA LEU A 360 -20.09 -2.07 16.47
C LEU A 360 -20.41 -3.29 15.60
N THR A 361 -19.38 -3.98 15.12
CA THR A 361 -19.58 -5.16 14.26
C THR A 361 -20.18 -6.34 15.04
N ASN A 362 -19.82 -6.52 16.32
CA ASN A 362 -20.37 -7.59 17.15
C ASN A 362 -21.83 -7.30 17.53
N SER A 363 -22.18 -6.03 17.82
CA SER A 363 -23.56 -5.65 18.14
C SER A 363 -24.52 -5.70 16.93
N ALA A 364 -24.04 -5.73 15.73
CA ALA A 364 -24.86 -5.89 14.51
C ALA A 364 -25.11 -7.36 14.15
N ALA A 365 -24.44 -8.29 14.82
CA ALA A 365 -24.60 -9.73 14.59
C ALA A 365 -25.66 -10.40 15.52
N ASP A 366 -26.07 -9.67 16.57
CA ASP A 366 -27.16 -10.02 17.49
C ASP A 366 -28.50 -9.39 17.01
#